data_758bdd97b2deb0ed1175680dee98d9a8
#
_entry.id   758bdd97b2deb0ed1175680dee98d9a8
#
_cell.length_a   1.000
_cell.length_b   1.000
_cell.length_c   1.000
_cell.angle_alpha   90.00
_cell.angle_beta   90.00
_cell.angle_gamma   90.00
#
_symmetry.space_group_name_H-M   'P 1'
#
loop_
_entity.id
_entity.type
_entity.pdbx_description
1 polymer ?
#
loop_
_entity_poly.entity_id
_entity_poly.type
_entity_poly.pdbx_seq_one_letter_code
_entity_poly.pdbx_strand_id
1 'polypeptide(L)'
;VTLTMVEPLASIGPSDKVADLPDARAFFALVNKALAASESSDLLVYVHGSNNTLPRASAQAAQLRHFTGRRRVVLAFLWPSAGSILKYFTDVANAAASVDPFVRLLELLAANTGARKIDVLAYSAGAQIVSPALARLAAPRPGETPEQQRQRLRLGQIYFAAPDIDTRRAVRDLEQYVKVVERVSIAANLNDSALRFANIVHRASRAGRPDPTELDAAQTSFLVDASQRLGFDLIRVD
;
A
#
# COMPACT_ATOMS: atom_id res chain seq x y z
N VAL A 1 8.69 20.16 -10.58
CA VAL A 1 7.48 20.13 -9.73
C VAL A 1 7.77 21.00 -8.53
N THR A 2 7.17 22.16 -8.45
CA THR A 2 7.30 23.05 -7.30
C THR A 2 6.23 22.65 -6.28
N LEU A 3 6.66 22.19 -5.11
CA LEU A 3 5.76 21.98 -3.97
C LEU A 3 5.42 23.39 -3.45
N THR A 4 4.24 23.90 -3.79
CA THR A 4 3.93 25.31 -3.49
C THR A 4 3.37 25.52 -2.10
N MET A 5 2.86 24.49 -1.44
CA MET A 5 2.35 24.61 -0.07
C MET A 5 2.13 23.24 0.56
N VAL A 6 2.50 23.06 1.81
CA VAL A 6 2.07 21.94 2.65
C VAL A 6 1.32 22.58 3.81
N GLU A 7 0.01 22.68 3.71
CA GLU A 7 -0.82 22.95 4.86
C GLU A 7 -1.17 21.64 5.56
N PRO A 8 -0.98 21.55 6.89
CA PRO A 8 -1.49 20.40 7.62
C PRO A 8 -3.02 20.45 7.55
N LEU A 9 -3.61 19.51 6.84
CA LEU A 9 -5.04 19.28 6.93
C LEU A 9 -5.37 18.84 8.35
N ALA A 10 -6.53 19.28 8.85
CA ALA A 10 -7.01 18.86 10.16
C ALA A 10 -6.99 17.32 10.27
N SER A 11 -6.62 16.80 11.42
CA SER A 11 -6.68 15.37 11.67
C SER A 11 -8.14 14.91 11.62
N ILE A 12 -8.42 13.87 10.81
CA ILE A 12 -9.74 13.24 10.73
C ILE A 12 -9.75 12.07 11.71
N GLY A 13 -10.45 12.22 12.82
CA GLY A 13 -10.63 11.15 13.80
C GLY A 13 -11.52 10.01 13.30
N PRO A 14 -11.54 8.86 13.99
CA PRO A 14 -12.30 7.69 13.58
C PRO A 14 -13.81 7.93 13.41
N SER A 15 -14.39 8.82 14.22
CA SER A 15 -15.83 9.15 14.23
C SER A 15 -16.19 10.42 13.44
N ASP A 16 -15.19 11.15 12.94
CA ASP A 16 -15.43 12.42 12.25
C ASP A 16 -16.07 12.18 10.89
N LYS A 17 -17.02 13.06 10.53
CA LYS A 17 -17.60 13.09 9.19
C LYS A 17 -16.91 14.16 8.35
N VAL A 18 -16.56 13.84 7.12
CA VAL A 18 -15.94 14.79 6.19
C VAL A 18 -16.80 16.05 6.00
N ALA A 19 -18.13 15.89 6.03
CA ALA A 19 -19.07 16.98 5.88
C ALA A 19 -18.91 18.06 6.97
N ASP A 20 -18.46 17.68 8.16
CA ASP A 20 -18.32 18.57 9.31
C ASP A 20 -16.94 19.25 9.38
N LEU A 21 -15.99 18.83 8.51
CA LEU A 21 -14.61 19.31 8.50
C LEU A 21 -14.32 20.09 7.19
N PRO A 22 -14.21 21.45 7.25
CA PRO A 22 -13.98 22.26 6.05
C PRO A 22 -12.75 21.85 5.25
N ASP A 23 -11.63 21.57 5.92
CA ASP A 23 -10.37 21.21 5.27
C ASP A 23 -10.44 19.82 4.62
N ALA A 24 -11.13 18.87 5.26
CA ALA A 24 -11.39 17.57 4.65
C ALA A 24 -12.26 17.70 3.39
N ARG A 25 -13.31 18.53 3.42
CA ARG A 25 -14.12 18.82 2.24
C ARG A 25 -13.29 19.45 1.13
N ALA A 26 -12.42 20.41 1.46
CA ALA A 26 -11.54 21.06 0.50
C ALA A 26 -10.59 20.06 -0.14
N PHE A 27 -10.00 19.14 0.64
CA PHE A 27 -9.13 18.07 0.13
C PHE A 27 -9.88 17.18 -0.87
N PHE A 28 -11.05 16.66 -0.51
CA PHE A 28 -11.81 15.79 -1.43
C PHE A 28 -12.33 16.53 -2.66
N ALA A 29 -12.64 17.82 -2.54
CA ALA A 29 -12.98 18.67 -3.69
C ALA A 29 -11.79 18.80 -4.66
N LEU A 30 -10.56 18.98 -4.15
CA LEU A 30 -9.35 19.01 -4.97
C LEU A 30 -9.09 17.67 -5.66
N VAL A 31 -9.26 16.54 -4.95
CA VAL A 31 -9.12 15.21 -5.53
C VAL A 31 -10.15 15.01 -6.66
N ASN A 32 -11.41 15.35 -6.41
CA ASN A 32 -12.47 15.23 -7.41
C ASN A 32 -12.24 16.15 -8.62
N LYS A 33 -11.77 17.37 -8.41
CA LYS A 33 -11.36 18.27 -9.50
C LYS A 33 -10.22 17.67 -10.34
N ALA A 34 -9.23 17.07 -9.68
CA ALA A 34 -8.12 16.42 -10.38
C ALA A 34 -8.59 15.19 -11.16
N LEU A 35 -9.48 14.37 -10.60
CA LEU A 35 -10.08 13.22 -11.28
C LEU A 35 -10.87 13.64 -12.52
N ALA A 36 -11.69 14.68 -12.41
CA ALA A 36 -12.47 15.21 -13.54
C ALA A 36 -11.58 15.78 -14.68
N ALA A 37 -10.39 16.27 -14.36
CA ALA A 37 -9.42 16.77 -15.33
C ALA A 37 -8.45 15.69 -15.86
N SER A 38 -8.54 14.44 -15.38
CA SER A 38 -7.67 13.33 -15.74
C SER A 38 -8.29 12.47 -16.85
N GLU A 39 -7.46 11.87 -17.70
CA GLU A 39 -7.93 10.90 -18.70
C GLU A 39 -8.54 9.63 -18.07
N SER A 40 -8.04 9.24 -16.90
CA SER A 40 -8.54 8.09 -16.14
C SER A 40 -9.29 8.56 -14.91
N SER A 41 -10.46 7.97 -14.67
CA SER A 41 -11.21 8.14 -13.44
C SER A 41 -10.70 7.26 -12.29
N ASP A 42 -9.62 6.52 -12.48
CA ASP A 42 -9.02 5.69 -11.44
C ASP A 42 -8.00 6.51 -10.64
N LEU A 43 -7.98 6.27 -9.33
CA LEU A 43 -7.07 6.88 -8.38
C LEU A 43 -5.97 5.89 -8.00
N LEU A 44 -4.72 6.31 -8.00
CA LEU A 44 -3.61 5.51 -7.50
C LEU A 44 -3.12 6.07 -6.17
N VAL A 45 -3.12 5.25 -5.13
CA VAL A 45 -2.51 5.57 -3.83
C VAL A 45 -1.14 4.92 -3.76
N TYR A 46 -0.10 5.75 -3.63
CA TYR A 46 1.28 5.31 -3.46
C TYR A 46 1.66 5.30 -1.97
N VAL A 47 2.17 4.17 -1.49
CA VAL A 47 2.67 3.98 -0.12
C VAL A 47 4.17 3.70 -0.17
N HIS A 48 4.97 4.62 0.35
CA HIS A 48 6.43 4.55 0.29
C HIS A 48 7.02 3.51 1.24
N GLY A 49 8.29 3.17 1.02
CA GLY A 49 9.06 2.25 1.88
C GLY A 49 9.71 2.95 3.08
N SER A 50 10.48 2.16 3.85
CA SER A 50 11.32 2.65 4.96
C SER A 50 12.40 3.64 4.47
N ASN A 51 13.10 4.26 5.42
CA ASN A 51 14.19 5.21 5.14
C ASN A 51 13.79 6.32 4.16
N ASN A 52 12.60 6.87 4.32
CA ASN A 52 12.06 7.90 3.43
C ASN A 52 11.74 9.19 4.20
N THR A 53 11.73 10.30 3.47
CA THR A 53 11.37 11.61 3.97
C THR A 53 10.21 12.18 3.17
N LEU A 54 9.48 13.14 3.72
CA LEU A 54 8.36 13.79 3.02
C LEU A 54 8.75 14.28 1.61
N PRO A 55 9.87 15.04 1.40
CA PRO A 55 10.24 15.48 0.06
C PRO A 55 10.57 14.32 -0.89
N ARG A 56 11.27 13.28 -0.40
CA ARG A 56 11.65 12.13 -1.22
C ARG A 56 10.42 11.30 -1.62
N ALA A 57 9.53 10.98 -0.69
CA ALA A 57 8.32 10.23 -0.99
C ALA A 57 7.38 10.98 -1.94
N SER A 58 7.24 12.30 -1.78
CA SER A 58 6.49 13.15 -2.69
C SER A 58 7.09 13.18 -4.09
N ALA A 59 8.43 13.23 -4.21
CA ALA A 59 9.13 13.15 -5.49
C ALA A 59 8.92 11.79 -6.18
N GLN A 60 8.96 10.68 -5.42
CA GLN A 60 8.67 9.34 -5.94
C GLN A 60 7.25 9.23 -6.48
N ALA A 61 6.24 9.76 -5.77
CA ALA A 61 4.87 9.79 -6.25
C ALA A 61 4.71 10.62 -7.51
N ALA A 62 5.41 11.76 -7.60
CA ALA A 62 5.43 12.60 -8.80
C ALA A 62 6.11 11.90 -9.99
N GLN A 63 7.21 11.18 -9.76
CA GLN A 63 7.88 10.35 -10.77
C GLN A 63 6.95 9.23 -11.24
N LEU A 64 6.29 8.52 -10.32
CA LEU A 64 5.33 7.47 -10.67
C LEU A 64 4.22 8.02 -11.58
N ARG A 65 3.64 9.18 -11.24
CA ARG A 65 2.67 9.87 -12.09
C ARG A 65 3.24 10.22 -13.47
N HIS A 66 4.49 10.68 -13.54
CA HIS A 66 5.15 11.01 -14.80
C HIS A 66 5.34 9.76 -15.68
N PHE A 67 5.91 8.68 -15.13
CA PHE A 67 6.19 7.45 -15.89
C PHE A 67 4.93 6.67 -16.28
N THR A 68 3.82 6.85 -15.56
CA THR A 68 2.51 6.30 -15.94
C THR A 68 1.75 7.20 -16.94
N GLY A 69 2.44 8.12 -17.61
CA GLY A 69 1.88 8.96 -18.69
C GLY A 69 1.01 10.11 -18.19
N ARG A 70 0.99 10.42 -16.90
CA ARG A 70 0.18 11.49 -16.27
C ARG A 70 -1.34 11.33 -16.44
N ARG A 71 -1.80 10.14 -16.84
CA ARG A 71 -3.20 9.88 -17.20
C ARG A 71 -4.12 9.67 -16.02
N ARG A 72 -3.57 9.55 -14.81
CA ARG A 72 -4.34 9.31 -13.57
C ARG A 72 -3.88 10.20 -12.42
N VAL A 73 -4.75 10.37 -11.45
CA VAL A 73 -4.41 11.04 -10.19
C VAL A 73 -3.60 10.08 -9.34
N VAL A 74 -2.50 10.57 -8.77
CA VAL A 74 -1.66 9.84 -7.80
C VAL A 74 -1.69 10.57 -6.48
N LEU A 75 -2.11 9.90 -5.42
CA LEU A 75 -2.00 10.34 -4.04
C LEU A 75 -0.83 9.61 -3.36
N ALA A 76 -0.06 10.32 -2.55
CA ALA A 76 0.95 9.71 -1.70
C ALA A 76 0.41 9.58 -0.28
N PHE A 77 0.38 8.35 0.25
CA PHE A 77 0.23 8.12 1.68
C PHE A 77 1.59 8.21 2.35
N LEU A 78 1.79 9.26 3.12
CA LEU A 78 3.07 9.54 3.78
C LEU A 78 2.99 9.11 5.24
N TRP A 79 3.64 8.01 5.56
CA TRP A 79 3.71 7.49 6.92
C TRP A 79 5.05 7.87 7.58
N PRO A 80 5.14 7.97 8.93
CA PRO A 80 6.32 8.46 9.62
C PRO A 80 7.47 7.43 9.61
N SER A 81 8.18 7.34 8.48
CA SER A 81 9.45 6.62 8.39
C SER A 81 10.56 7.41 9.03
N ALA A 82 11.45 6.73 9.77
CA ALA A 82 12.51 7.36 10.55
C ALA A 82 13.66 7.94 9.71
N GLY A 83 13.63 7.81 8.39
CA GLY A 83 14.63 8.35 7.46
C GLY A 83 16.05 7.80 7.66
N SER A 84 16.19 6.64 8.30
CA SER A 84 17.49 5.99 8.57
C SER A 84 17.32 4.47 8.61
N ILE A 85 18.21 3.77 7.92
CA ILE A 85 18.26 2.29 7.93
C ILE A 85 18.53 1.75 9.34
N LEU A 86 19.27 2.48 10.16
CA LEU A 86 19.60 2.08 11.54
C LEU A 86 18.36 2.09 12.46
N LYS A 87 17.30 2.79 12.07
CA LYS A 87 16.05 2.89 12.81
C LYS A 87 14.95 1.99 12.24
N TYR A 88 15.31 0.89 11.59
CA TYR A 88 14.36 -0.02 10.97
C TYR A 88 13.25 -0.51 11.93
N PHE A 89 13.61 -0.84 13.18
CA PHE A 89 12.60 -1.26 14.18
C PHE A 89 11.60 -0.16 14.52
N THR A 90 12.03 1.09 14.51
CA THR A 90 11.12 2.24 14.65
C THR A 90 10.18 2.30 13.44
N ASP A 91 10.68 2.04 12.24
CA ASP A 91 9.86 2.00 11.02
C ASP A 91 8.82 0.88 11.08
N VAL A 92 9.16 -0.30 11.60
CA VAL A 92 8.21 -1.41 11.79
C VAL A 92 7.07 -1.01 12.73
N ALA A 93 7.39 -0.36 13.86
CA ALA A 93 6.39 0.12 14.81
C ALA A 93 5.50 1.22 14.19
N ASN A 94 6.11 2.16 13.46
CA ASN A 94 5.41 3.24 12.78
C ASN A 94 4.52 2.71 11.63
N ALA A 95 4.98 1.71 10.89
CA ALA A 95 4.17 1.04 9.88
C ALA A 95 2.94 0.38 10.51
N ALA A 96 3.11 -0.34 11.63
CA ALA A 96 1.99 -0.95 12.35
C ALA A 96 0.97 0.09 12.84
N ALA A 97 1.43 1.23 13.37
CA ALA A 97 0.59 2.35 13.78
C ALA A 97 -0.11 3.04 12.60
N SER A 98 0.43 2.92 11.39
CA SER A 98 -0.11 3.54 10.16
C SER A 98 -1.19 2.69 9.47
N VAL A 99 -1.44 1.46 9.93
CA VAL A 99 -2.44 0.57 9.32
C VAL A 99 -3.85 1.15 9.44
N ASP A 100 -4.29 1.54 10.65
CA ASP A 100 -5.65 2.10 10.85
C ASP A 100 -5.86 3.44 10.12
N PRO A 101 -4.91 4.39 10.16
CA PRO A 101 -4.98 5.58 9.30
C PRO A 101 -5.10 5.27 7.81
N PHE A 102 -4.42 4.23 7.31
CA PHE A 102 -4.51 3.83 5.91
C PHE A 102 -5.86 3.19 5.57
N VAL A 103 -6.38 2.32 6.43
CA VAL A 103 -7.76 1.79 6.33
C VAL A 103 -8.75 2.96 6.21
N ARG A 104 -8.64 3.92 7.13
CA ARG A 104 -9.51 5.09 7.16
C ARG A 104 -9.41 5.92 5.89
N LEU A 105 -8.19 6.15 5.39
CA LEU A 105 -7.99 6.86 4.12
C LEU A 105 -8.73 6.18 2.96
N LEU A 106 -8.59 4.86 2.81
CA LEU A 106 -9.25 4.12 1.71
C LEU A 106 -10.79 4.18 1.83
N GLU A 107 -11.34 4.06 3.03
CA GLU A 107 -12.78 4.23 3.25
C GLU A 107 -13.25 5.63 2.88
N LEU A 108 -12.51 6.66 3.28
CA LEU A 108 -12.83 8.05 2.99
C LEU A 108 -12.71 8.35 1.49
N LEU A 109 -11.69 7.84 0.81
CA LEU A 109 -11.56 7.97 -0.65
C LEU A 109 -12.72 7.29 -1.36
N ALA A 110 -13.09 6.10 -0.93
CA ALA A 110 -14.24 5.40 -1.49
C ALA A 110 -15.56 6.14 -1.27
N ALA A 111 -15.77 6.79 -0.13
CA ALA A 111 -17.00 7.49 0.20
C ALA A 111 -17.12 8.89 -0.40
N ASN A 112 -15.99 9.61 -0.59
CA ASN A 112 -16.00 11.06 -0.86
C ASN A 112 -15.37 11.44 -2.22
N THR A 113 -14.96 10.46 -3.04
CA THR A 113 -14.42 10.75 -4.37
C THR A 113 -15.27 10.11 -5.47
N GLY A 114 -15.19 10.70 -6.67
CA GLY A 114 -15.74 10.13 -7.89
C GLY A 114 -14.82 9.09 -8.56
N ALA A 115 -13.78 8.60 -7.86
CA ALA A 115 -12.89 7.59 -8.41
C ALA A 115 -13.68 6.32 -8.77
N ARG A 116 -13.52 5.83 -9.98
CA ARG A 116 -14.12 4.56 -10.42
C ARG A 116 -13.51 3.39 -9.66
N LYS A 117 -12.19 3.40 -9.53
CA LYS A 117 -11.39 2.43 -8.79
C LYS A 117 -10.28 3.12 -8.01
N ILE A 118 -9.89 2.49 -6.90
CA ILE A 118 -8.76 2.91 -6.07
C ILE A 118 -7.71 1.82 -6.18
N ASP A 119 -6.66 2.11 -6.96
CA ASP A 119 -5.48 1.28 -7.06
C ASP A 119 -4.51 1.62 -5.93
N VAL A 120 -3.72 0.65 -5.50
CA VAL A 120 -2.69 0.87 -4.47
C VAL A 120 -1.35 0.33 -4.96
N LEU A 121 -0.29 1.13 -4.81
CA LEU A 121 1.07 0.68 -4.98
C LEU A 121 1.83 0.81 -3.66
N ALA A 122 2.23 -0.33 -3.11
CA ALA A 122 3.03 -0.43 -1.92
C ALA A 122 4.49 -0.75 -2.29
N TYR A 123 5.42 0.11 -1.88
CA TYR A 123 6.84 -0.11 -2.09
C TYR A 123 7.53 -0.55 -0.81
N SER A 124 8.30 -1.64 -0.87
CA SER A 124 9.13 -2.14 0.24
C SER A 124 8.33 -2.26 1.55
N ALA A 125 8.75 -1.59 2.64
CA ALA A 125 8.07 -1.58 3.94
C ALA A 125 6.63 -1.03 3.90
N GLY A 126 6.22 -0.33 2.83
CA GLY A 126 4.82 0.05 2.62
C GLY A 126 3.88 -1.16 2.56
N ALA A 127 4.41 -2.35 2.21
CA ALA A 127 3.66 -3.59 2.23
C ALA A 127 3.20 -3.98 3.65
N GLN A 128 3.96 -3.62 4.69
CA GLN A 128 3.60 -3.88 6.10
C GLN A 128 2.37 -3.06 6.55
N ILE A 129 2.03 -1.99 5.82
CA ILE A 129 0.84 -1.18 6.04
C ILE A 129 -0.31 -1.68 5.17
N VAL A 130 -0.05 -1.82 3.86
CA VAL A 130 -1.09 -2.08 2.86
C VAL A 130 -1.70 -3.47 3.03
N SER A 131 -0.90 -4.52 3.19
CA SER A 131 -1.40 -5.89 3.27
C SER A 131 -2.37 -6.09 4.44
N PRO A 132 -2.02 -5.78 5.71
CA PRO A 132 -2.95 -5.92 6.82
C PRO A 132 -4.13 -4.93 6.76
N ALA A 133 -3.97 -3.74 6.17
CA ALA A 133 -5.06 -2.81 5.99
C ALA A 133 -6.12 -3.35 5.02
N LEU A 134 -5.71 -3.93 3.91
CA LEU A 134 -6.61 -4.56 2.95
C LEU A 134 -7.34 -5.77 3.58
N ALA A 135 -6.63 -6.58 4.37
CA ALA A 135 -7.24 -7.70 5.10
C ALA A 135 -8.35 -7.21 6.06
N ARG A 136 -8.12 -6.10 6.77
CA ARG A 136 -9.15 -5.49 7.65
C ARG A 136 -10.33 -4.93 6.86
N LEU A 137 -10.08 -4.24 5.76
CA LEU A 137 -11.13 -3.69 4.87
C LEU A 137 -11.98 -4.78 4.25
N ALA A 138 -11.39 -5.93 3.95
CA ALA A 138 -12.06 -7.08 3.37
C ALA A 138 -12.93 -7.84 4.36
N ALA A 139 -12.93 -7.50 5.64
CA ALA A 139 -13.90 -8.06 6.58
C ALA A 139 -15.32 -7.63 6.15
N PRO A 140 -16.23 -8.58 5.89
CA PRO A 140 -17.58 -8.24 5.46
C PRO A 140 -18.37 -7.59 6.61
N ARG A 141 -19.21 -6.63 6.28
CA ARG A 141 -20.17 -6.05 7.23
C ARG A 141 -21.36 -6.99 7.42
N PRO A 142 -22.03 -6.97 8.57
CA PRO A 142 -23.22 -7.79 8.77
C PRO A 142 -24.23 -7.63 7.65
N GLY A 143 -24.60 -8.73 6.99
CA GLY A 143 -25.56 -8.74 5.87
C GLY A 143 -25.02 -8.24 4.52
N GLU A 144 -23.74 -7.89 4.43
CA GLU A 144 -23.12 -7.42 3.19
C GLU A 144 -22.80 -8.59 2.25
N THR A 145 -23.29 -8.51 1.02
CA THR A 145 -22.90 -9.45 -0.03
C THR A 145 -21.49 -9.13 -0.57
N PRO A 146 -20.78 -10.11 -1.18
CA PRO A 146 -19.47 -9.85 -1.80
C PRO A 146 -19.52 -8.75 -2.88
N GLU A 147 -20.65 -8.63 -3.59
CA GLU A 147 -20.84 -7.59 -4.60
C GLU A 147 -20.98 -6.21 -3.97
N GLN A 148 -21.81 -6.08 -2.92
CA GLN A 148 -21.94 -4.84 -2.15
C GLN A 148 -20.61 -4.42 -1.53
N GLN A 149 -19.80 -5.40 -1.06
CA GLN A 149 -18.48 -5.16 -0.52
C GLN A 149 -17.54 -4.57 -1.58
N ARG A 150 -17.48 -5.17 -2.78
CA ARG A 150 -16.69 -4.65 -3.90
C ARG A 150 -17.12 -3.23 -4.31
N GLN A 151 -18.42 -2.98 -4.39
CA GLN A 151 -18.98 -1.66 -4.70
C GLN A 151 -18.63 -0.61 -3.63
N ARG A 152 -18.67 -1.00 -2.36
CA ARG A 152 -18.29 -0.12 -1.25
C ARG A 152 -16.81 0.22 -1.24
N LEU A 153 -15.95 -0.76 -1.46
CA LEU A 153 -14.50 -0.58 -1.38
C LEU A 153 -13.91 0.01 -2.65
N ARG A 154 -14.44 -0.31 -3.80
CA ARG A 154 -13.96 0.12 -5.14
C ARG A 154 -12.46 -0.13 -5.34
N LEU A 155 -11.89 -1.16 -4.68
CA LEU A 155 -10.49 -1.51 -4.80
C LEU A 155 -10.23 -2.10 -6.19
N GLY A 156 -9.30 -1.50 -6.89
CA GLY A 156 -8.84 -1.94 -8.20
C GLY A 156 -7.62 -2.85 -8.10
N GLN A 157 -6.52 -2.43 -8.72
CA GLN A 157 -5.28 -3.18 -8.77
C GLN A 157 -4.39 -2.86 -7.56
N ILE A 158 -3.87 -3.91 -6.95
CA ILE A 158 -2.94 -3.81 -5.82
C ILE A 158 -1.57 -4.26 -6.30
N TYR A 159 -0.60 -3.37 -6.23
CA TYR A 159 0.78 -3.62 -6.63
C TYR A 159 1.69 -3.63 -5.42
N PHE A 160 2.41 -4.71 -5.23
CA PHE A 160 3.51 -4.80 -4.27
C PHE A 160 4.84 -4.81 -5.04
N ALA A 161 5.61 -3.74 -4.89
CA ALA A 161 6.92 -3.60 -5.50
C ALA A 161 8.02 -3.84 -4.46
N ALA A 162 8.82 -4.89 -4.66
CA ALA A 162 9.87 -5.33 -3.74
C ALA A 162 9.39 -5.34 -2.27
N PRO A 163 8.26 -6.00 -1.96
CA PRO A 163 7.60 -5.87 -0.67
C PRO A 163 8.47 -6.41 0.46
N ASP A 164 8.55 -5.64 1.56
CA ASP A 164 9.24 -6.01 2.80
C ASP A 164 8.18 -6.41 3.84
N ILE A 165 7.76 -7.66 3.79
CA ILE A 165 6.75 -8.25 4.68
C ILE A 165 7.03 -9.75 4.82
N ASP A 166 6.75 -10.33 5.99
CA ASP A 166 6.80 -11.79 6.16
C ASP A 166 5.89 -12.51 5.17
N THR A 167 6.46 -13.44 4.41
CA THR A 167 5.78 -14.12 3.30
C THR A 167 4.52 -14.87 3.74
N ARG A 168 4.57 -15.56 4.88
CA ARG A 168 3.41 -16.31 5.39
C ARG A 168 2.30 -15.38 5.85
N ARG A 169 2.69 -14.25 6.46
CA ARG A 169 1.75 -13.20 6.86
C ARG A 169 1.11 -12.57 5.63
N ALA A 170 1.89 -12.22 4.62
CA ALA A 170 1.39 -11.65 3.37
C ALA A 170 0.37 -12.56 2.69
N VAL A 171 0.62 -13.87 2.63
CA VAL A 171 -0.31 -14.84 2.04
C VAL A 171 -1.59 -14.96 2.88
N ARG A 172 -1.49 -15.01 4.21
CA ARG A 172 -2.69 -15.02 5.08
C ARG A 172 -3.54 -13.76 4.92
N ASP A 173 -2.90 -12.58 4.84
CA ASP A 173 -3.61 -11.34 4.60
C ASP A 173 -4.27 -11.35 3.21
N LEU A 174 -3.54 -11.81 2.18
CA LEU A 174 -4.01 -11.90 0.81
C LEU A 174 -5.26 -12.79 0.67
N GLU A 175 -5.32 -13.91 1.38
CA GLU A 175 -6.49 -14.80 1.42
C GLU A 175 -7.78 -14.07 1.82
N GLN A 176 -7.67 -13.02 2.63
CA GLN A 176 -8.82 -12.23 3.06
C GLN A 176 -9.32 -11.28 1.98
N TYR A 177 -8.41 -10.63 1.22
CA TYR A 177 -8.80 -9.54 0.33
C TYR A 177 -8.73 -9.85 -1.17
N VAL A 178 -8.09 -10.94 -1.60
CA VAL A 178 -7.92 -11.24 -3.03
C VAL A 178 -9.25 -11.30 -3.81
N LYS A 179 -10.34 -11.67 -3.15
CA LYS A 179 -11.67 -11.77 -3.76
C LYS A 179 -12.43 -10.43 -3.85
N VAL A 180 -11.98 -9.41 -3.13
CA VAL A 180 -12.64 -8.09 -3.09
C VAL A 180 -11.88 -7.01 -3.85
N VAL A 181 -10.67 -7.30 -4.29
CA VAL A 181 -9.89 -6.47 -5.20
C VAL A 181 -10.00 -6.98 -6.63
N GLU A 182 -9.68 -6.16 -7.62
CA GLU A 182 -9.73 -6.58 -9.02
C GLU A 182 -8.56 -7.49 -9.38
N ARG A 183 -7.34 -7.14 -8.94
CA ARG A 183 -6.11 -7.87 -9.22
C ARG A 183 -5.05 -7.57 -8.18
N VAL A 184 -4.20 -8.56 -7.92
CA VAL A 184 -2.99 -8.36 -7.11
C VAL A 184 -1.77 -8.74 -7.94
N SER A 185 -0.74 -7.91 -7.92
CA SER A 185 0.53 -8.16 -8.57
C SER A 185 1.67 -7.92 -7.58
N ILE A 186 2.56 -8.90 -7.47
CA ILE A 186 3.73 -8.86 -6.60
C ILE A 186 4.98 -8.90 -7.47
N ALA A 187 5.69 -7.78 -7.57
CA ALA A 187 6.96 -7.70 -8.26
C ALA A 187 8.10 -7.89 -7.24
N ALA A 188 8.81 -8.99 -7.38
CA ALA A 188 9.89 -9.36 -6.47
C ALA A 188 11.10 -9.90 -7.25
N ASN A 189 12.30 -9.57 -6.79
CA ASN A 189 13.49 -10.26 -7.22
C ASN A 189 13.53 -11.61 -6.48
N LEU A 190 13.17 -12.69 -7.16
CA LEU A 190 13.11 -14.03 -6.55
C LEU A 190 14.48 -14.58 -6.18
N ASN A 191 15.56 -14.02 -6.74
CA ASN A 191 16.94 -14.39 -6.39
C ASN A 191 17.44 -13.63 -5.15
N ASP A 192 16.87 -12.44 -4.84
CA ASP A 192 17.39 -11.52 -3.81
C ASP A 192 16.33 -11.13 -2.76
N SER A 193 15.06 -11.14 -3.10
CA SER A 193 13.99 -10.57 -2.28
C SER A 193 13.40 -11.52 -1.27
N ALA A 194 13.41 -12.81 -1.51
CA ALA A 194 13.04 -13.75 -0.47
C ALA A 194 14.06 -13.73 0.68
N LEU A 195 15.30 -13.30 0.38
CA LEU A 195 16.35 -13.03 1.37
C LEU A 195 16.08 -11.75 2.16
N ARG A 196 15.58 -10.70 1.52
CA ARG A 196 15.18 -9.46 2.22
C ARG A 196 13.95 -9.69 3.08
N PHE A 197 12.99 -10.46 2.61
CA PHE A 197 11.80 -10.83 3.38
C PHE A 197 12.11 -11.60 4.68
N ALA A 198 13.05 -12.54 4.64
CA ALA A 198 13.39 -13.37 5.81
C ALA A 198 14.46 -12.73 6.70
N ASN A 199 15.44 -12.01 6.13
CA ASN A 199 16.65 -11.60 6.85
C ASN A 199 16.50 -10.31 7.65
N ILE A 200 15.55 -9.43 7.35
CA ILE A 200 15.36 -8.22 8.15
C ILE A 200 14.77 -8.58 9.52
N VAL A 201 13.88 -9.57 9.57
CA VAL A 201 13.29 -10.06 10.84
C VAL A 201 14.27 -10.92 11.63
N HIS A 202 15.16 -11.67 10.97
CA HIS A 202 16.12 -12.55 11.64
C HIS A 202 17.48 -11.90 11.97
N ARG A 203 17.83 -10.75 11.38
CA ARG A 203 19.06 -10.03 11.74
C ARG A 203 19.11 -9.49 13.16
N ALA A 204 17.95 -9.37 13.81
CA ALA A 204 17.89 -8.92 15.20
C ALA A 204 18.21 -10.02 16.22
N SER A 205 18.19 -11.30 15.87
CA SER A 205 18.34 -12.39 16.82
C SER A 205 19.61 -13.23 16.70
N ARG A 206 20.48 -12.98 15.70
CA ARG A 206 21.75 -13.71 15.55
C ARG A 206 22.89 -12.82 15.13
N ALA A 207 23.82 -12.58 16.04
CA ALA A 207 25.16 -12.06 15.77
C ALA A 207 26.03 -13.13 15.05
N GLY A 208 25.66 -13.52 13.84
CA GLY A 208 26.42 -14.41 12.99
C GLY A 208 25.98 -14.16 11.55
N ARG A 209 26.94 -13.84 10.68
CA ARG A 209 26.68 -13.59 9.25
C ARG A 209 25.97 -14.78 8.62
N PRO A 210 24.72 -14.67 8.13
CA PRO A 210 24.20 -15.59 7.13
C PRO A 210 24.64 -15.11 5.75
N ASP A 211 24.99 -16.07 4.89
CA ASP A 211 25.28 -15.85 3.48
C ASP A 211 24.05 -15.27 2.76
N PRO A 212 24.17 -14.15 2.02
CA PRO A 212 23.02 -13.51 1.37
C PRO A 212 22.45 -14.24 0.16
N THR A 213 22.98 -15.38 -0.23
CA THR A 213 22.70 -16.03 -1.53
C THR A 213 21.78 -17.23 -1.49
N GLU A 214 21.33 -17.72 -0.34
CA GLU A 214 20.41 -18.86 -0.26
C GLU A 214 18.99 -18.46 0.12
N LEU A 215 18.16 -18.29 -0.89
CA LEU A 215 16.71 -18.45 -0.76
C LEU A 215 16.40 -19.86 -0.36
N ASP A 216 15.65 -20.03 0.70
CA ASP A 216 14.98 -21.28 0.97
C ASP A 216 14.05 -21.59 -0.22
N ALA A 217 14.43 -22.58 -1.03
CA ALA A 217 13.62 -23.05 -2.17
C ALA A 217 12.17 -23.34 -1.74
N ALA A 218 11.94 -23.67 -0.48
CA ALA A 218 10.64 -23.87 0.12
C ALA A 218 9.80 -22.57 0.15
N GLN A 219 10.40 -21.40 0.36
CA GLN A 219 9.65 -20.12 0.37
C GLN A 219 9.26 -19.67 -1.04
N THR A 220 10.15 -19.91 -2.02
CA THR A 220 9.82 -19.65 -3.43
C THR A 220 8.71 -20.56 -3.90
N SER A 221 8.81 -21.86 -3.62
CA SER A 221 7.76 -22.83 -3.92
C SER A 221 6.43 -22.46 -3.26
N PHE A 222 6.46 -22.07 -1.98
CA PHE A 222 5.28 -21.63 -1.25
C PHE A 222 4.60 -20.40 -1.89
N LEU A 223 5.37 -19.42 -2.38
CA LEU A 223 4.81 -18.24 -3.06
C LEU A 223 4.23 -18.59 -4.43
N VAL A 224 4.90 -19.46 -5.19
CA VAL A 224 4.41 -19.93 -6.49
C VAL A 224 3.11 -20.72 -6.31
N ASP A 225 3.06 -21.65 -5.36
CA ASP A 225 1.84 -22.42 -5.05
C ASP A 225 0.70 -21.49 -4.58
N ALA A 226 1.01 -20.51 -3.74
CA ALA A 226 0.04 -19.51 -3.30
C ALA A 226 -0.47 -18.66 -4.47
N SER A 227 0.40 -18.27 -5.42
CA SER A 227 -0.01 -17.48 -6.58
C SER A 227 -0.99 -18.24 -7.48
N GLN A 228 -0.73 -19.53 -7.71
CA GLN A 228 -1.63 -20.39 -8.48
C GLN A 228 -2.97 -20.61 -7.77
N ARG A 229 -2.94 -20.84 -6.46
CA ARG A 229 -4.14 -21.10 -5.65
C ARG A 229 -5.02 -19.87 -5.49
N LEU A 230 -4.43 -18.68 -5.30
CA LEU A 230 -5.13 -17.44 -5.02
C LEU A 230 -5.33 -16.56 -6.27
N GLY A 231 -4.66 -16.86 -7.37
CA GLY A 231 -4.83 -16.17 -8.64
C GLY A 231 -4.20 -14.76 -8.66
N PHE A 232 -3.07 -14.55 -7.97
CA PHE A 232 -2.32 -13.30 -8.06
C PHE A 232 -1.11 -13.43 -8.99
N ASP A 233 -0.68 -12.30 -9.56
CA ASP A 233 0.50 -12.28 -10.41
C ASP A 233 1.78 -12.22 -9.58
N LEU A 234 2.67 -13.13 -9.84
CA LEU A 234 4.04 -13.06 -9.34
C LEU A 234 4.97 -12.66 -10.48
N ILE A 235 5.52 -11.45 -10.41
CA ILE A 235 6.37 -10.86 -11.43
C ILE A 235 7.81 -10.93 -10.94
N ARG A 236 8.63 -11.70 -11.65
CA ARG A 236 10.06 -11.73 -11.40
C ARG A 236 10.71 -10.48 -11.99
N VAL A 237 11.48 -9.79 -11.16
CA VAL A 237 12.33 -8.66 -11.56
C VAL A 237 13.77 -9.09 -11.33
N ASP A 238 14.58 -9.10 -12.39
CA ASP A 238 16.01 -9.41 -12.35
C ASP A 238 16.85 -8.17 -12.06
#